data_cd215e5089f710243a959648931c64e0
#
_entry.id   cd215e5089f710243a959648931c64e0
#
_cell.length_a   1.000
_cell.length_b   1.000
_cell.length_c   1.000
_cell.angle_alpha   90.00
_cell.angle_beta   90.00
_cell.angle_gamma   90.00
#
_symmetry.space_group_name_H-M   'P 1'
#
loop_
_entity.id
_entity.type
_entity.pdbx_description
1 polymer ?
#
loop_
_entity_poly.entity_id
_entity_poly.type
_entity_poly.pdbx_seq_one_letter_code
_entity_poly.pdbx_strand_id
1 'polypeptide(L)'
;MDVLAVKSIVESVPDPEIPVLTLGDLGVIRGVHERDDGFEIHVTPTYSGCPATRVINEMISEALLRAHIEKFTIKKVLSPVWSTQWISESGKAKLEEYGIAPPNPGAKGPKSCPQCKSTRVSEISAFGSTPCQALWRCQECLEPFNYFKCL
;
A
#
# COMPACT_ATOMS: atom_id res chain seq x y z
N MET A 1 25.28 10.05 -0.73
CA MET A 1 24.27 9.21 -0.08
C MET A 1 24.22 7.87 -0.81
N ASP A 2 24.11 6.79 -0.09
CA ASP A 2 24.13 5.47 -0.69
C ASP A 2 22.72 4.96 -1.05
N VAL A 3 22.65 3.84 -1.78
CA VAL A 3 21.41 3.22 -2.23
C VAL A 3 20.49 2.86 -1.06
N LEU A 4 21.04 2.37 0.03
CA LEU A 4 20.25 1.98 1.20
C LEU A 4 19.58 3.19 1.86
N ALA A 5 20.27 4.31 1.94
CA ALA A 5 19.71 5.54 2.48
C ALA A 5 18.57 6.07 1.58
N VAL A 6 18.77 6.06 0.27
CA VAL A 6 17.75 6.48 -0.69
C VAL A 6 16.54 5.54 -0.61
N LYS A 7 16.77 4.24 -0.54
CA LYS A 7 15.69 3.25 -0.39
C LYS A 7 14.85 3.51 0.87
N SER A 8 15.52 3.77 1.99
CA SER A 8 14.84 4.08 3.25
C SER A 8 13.95 5.31 3.14
N ILE A 9 14.42 6.35 2.44
CA ILE A 9 13.64 7.56 2.22
C ILE A 9 12.38 7.27 1.42
N VAL A 10 12.48 6.57 0.29
CA VAL A 10 11.33 6.30 -0.57
C VAL A 10 10.35 5.31 0.07
N GLU A 11 10.86 4.34 0.82
CA GLU A 11 10.00 3.39 1.53
C GLU A 11 9.23 4.02 2.69
N SER A 12 9.71 5.12 3.25
CA SER A 12 9.05 5.82 4.35
C SER A 12 7.93 6.77 3.90
N VAL A 13 7.76 6.97 2.60
CA VAL A 13 6.70 7.82 2.05
C VAL A 13 5.34 7.18 2.34
N PRO A 14 4.38 7.91 2.94
CA PRO A 14 3.05 7.36 3.19
C PRO A 14 2.25 7.16 1.91
N ASP A 15 1.41 6.14 1.89
CA ASP A 15 0.49 5.92 0.78
C ASP A 15 -0.60 7.00 0.79
N PRO A 16 -0.93 7.62 -0.37
CA PRO A 16 -1.92 8.70 -0.40
C PRO A 16 -3.35 8.21 -0.15
N GLU A 17 -3.68 6.96 -0.43
CA GLU A 17 -5.03 6.42 -0.20
C GLU A 17 -5.19 5.86 1.21
N ILE A 18 -4.13 5.29 1.78
CA ILE A 18 -4.14 4.71 3.13
C ILE A 18 -2.90 5.23 3.87
N PRO A 19 -2.94 6.48 4.39
CA PRO A 19 -1.74 7.15 4.92
C PRO A 19 -1.09 6.47 6.13
N VAL A 20 -1.78 5.54 6.79
CA VAL A 20 -1.20 4.75 7.89
C VAL A 20 -0.15 3.78 7.38
N LEU A 21 -0.20 3.41 6.09
CA LEU A 21 0.79 2.57 5.44
C LEU A 21 1.84 3.40 4.73
N THR A 22 3.08 2.93 4.75
CA THR A 22 4.14 3.49 3.91
C THR A 22 4.23 2.69 2.61
N LEU A 23 4.92 3.25 1.63
CA LEU A 23 5.18 2.54 0.37
C LEU A 23 6.01 1.28 0.60
N GLY A 24 6.89 1.29 1.63
CA GLY A 24 7.63 0.10 2.05
C GLY A 24 6.71 -0.98 2.61
N ASP A 25 5.73 -0.59 3.43
CA ASP A 25 4.73 -1.53 3.99
C ASP A 25 3.94 -2.22 2.88
N LEU A 26 3.59 -1.49 1.84
CA LEU A 26 2.83 -2.04 0.70
C LEU A 26 3.69 -2.90 -0.23
N GLY A 27 5.02 -2.75 -0.19
CA GLY A 27 5.91 -3.48 -1.07
C GLY A 27 5.90 -2.97 -2.51
N VAL A 28 5.50 -1.72 -2.74
CA VAL A 28 5.46 -1.13 -4.08
C VAL A 28 6.81 -0.62 -4.56
N ILE A 29 7.78 -0.41 -3.65
CA ILE A 29 9.14 -0.04 -4.01
C ILE A 29 9.90 -1.32 -4.37
N ARG A 30 10.14 -1.53 -5.66
CA ARG A 30 10.76 -2.76 -6.16
C ARG A 30 12.29 -2.74 -6.13
N GLY A 31 12.86 -1.57 -6.14
CA GLY A 31 14.30 -1.43 -6.06
C GLY A 31 14.75 0.00 -6.23
N VAL A 32 15.97 0.27 -5.77
CA VAL A 32 16.66 1.54 -5.98
C VAL A 32 18.03 1.20 -6.54
N HIS A 33 18.37 1.79 -7.68
CA HIS A 33 19.62 1.52 -8.38
C HIS A 33 20.41 2.81 -8.56
N GLU A 34 21.68 2.77 -8.26
CA GLU A 34 22.57 3.88 -8.56
C GLU A 34 22.94 3.84 -10.04
N ARG A 35 22.86 5.00 -10.69
CA ARG A 35 23.26 5.20 -12.09
C ARG A 35 24.30 6.31 -12.16
N ASP A 36 24.93 6.45 -13.33
CA ASP A 36 25.97 7.47 -13.56
C ASP A 36 25.47 8.89 -13.28
N ASP A 37 24.19 9.14 -13.56
CA ASP A 37 23.54 10.44 -13.45
C ASP A 37 22.56 10.53 -12.26
N GLY A 38 22.67 9.66 -11.27
CA GLY A 38 21.83 9.71 -10.06
C GLY A 38 21.24 8.35 -9.71
N PHE A 39 19.99 8.35 -9.23
CA PHE A 39 19.30 7.14 -8.77
C PHE A 39 18.09 6.81 -9.64
N GLU A 40 17.83 5.54 -9.80
CA GLU A 40 16.65 5.05 -10.49
C GLU A 40 15.80 4.28 -9.48
N ILE A 41 14.56 4.73 -9.26
CA ILE A 41 13.63 4.14 -8.32
C ILE A 41 12.59 3.33 -9.09
N HIS A 42 12.47 2.04 -8.80
CA HIS A 42 11.50 1.16 -9.43
C HIS A 42 10.26 1.04 -8.56
N VAL A 43 9.11 1.36 -9.12
CA VAL A 43 7.82 1.35 -8.42
C VAL A 43 6.82 0.49 -9.18
N THR A 44 6.13 -0.39 -8.48
CA THR A 44 5.05 -1.20 -9.05
C THR A 44 3.72 -0.74 -8.45
N PRO A 45 2.77 -0.25 -9.27
CA PRO A 45 1.46 0.15 -8.75
C PRO A 45 0.67 -1.08 -8.26
N THR A 46 -0.25 -0.86 -7.32
CA THR A 46 -1.07 -1.94 -6.75
C THR A 46 -2.03 -2.55 -7.77
N TYR A 47 -2.39 -1.78 -8.80
CA TYR A 47 -3.11 -2.29 -9.98
C TYR A 47 -2.84 -1.35 -11.16
N SER A 48 -2.98 -1.88 -12.38
CA SER A 48 -2.79 -1.06 -13.59
C SER A 48 -3.87 0.01 -13.67
N GLY A 49 -3.48 1.24 -14.02
CA GLY A 49 -4.42 2.35 -14.07
C GLY A 49 -4.76 2.95 -12.71
N CYS A 50 -4.01 2.61 -11.65
CA CYS A 50 -4.21 3.20 -10.33
C CYS A 50 -4.12 4.74 -10.41
N PRO A 51 -5.18 5.48 -10.01
CA PRO A 51 -5.15 6.94 -10.08
C PRO A 51 -4.16 7.57 -9.11
N ALA A 52 -3.76 6.83 -8.07
CA ALA A 52 -2.78 7.30 -7.09
C ALA A 52 -1.33 7.26 -7.61
N THR A 53 -1.05 6.61 -8.74
CA THR A 53 0.32 6.45 -9.26
C THR A 53 1.02 7.80 -9.45
N ARG A 54 0.32 8.78 -10.01
CA ARG A 54 0.86 10.12 -10.20
C ARG A 54 1.19 10.78 -8.86
N VAL A 55 0.29 10.69 -7.90
CA VAL A 55 0.46 11.27 -6.56
C VAL A 55 1.63 10.60 -5.84
N ILE A 56 1.75 9.27 -5.95
CA ILE A 56 2.87 8.51 -5.39
C ILE A 56 4.19 9.02 -5.95
N ASN A 57 4.28 9.19 -7.27
CA ASN A 57 5.49 9.70 -7.92
C ASN A 57 5.85 11.10 -7.44
N GLU A 58 4.85 11.97 -7.29
CA GLU A 58 5.05 13.32 -6.77
C GLU A 58 5.55 13.30 -5.33
N MET A 59 4.98 12.45 -4.49
CA MET A 59 5.39 12.32 -3.08
C MET A 59 6.81 11.78 -2.94
N ILE A 60 7.18 10.79 -3.77
CA ILE A 60 8.55 10.25 -3.81
C ILE A 60 9.53 11.37 -4.23
N SER A 61 9.19 12.09 -5.29
CA SER A 61 10.02 13.19 -5.78
C SER A 61 10.24 14.25 -4.71
N GLU A 62 9.16 14.63 -4.02
CA GLU A 62 9.23 15.61 -2.94
C GLU A 62 10.12 15.13 -1.79
N ALA A 63 10.00 13.87 -1.39
CA ALA A 63 10.80 13.29 -0.32
C ALA A 63 12.29 13.28 -0.68
N LEU A 64 12.63 12.92 -1.92
CA LEU A 64 13.99 12.92 -2.40
C LEU A 64 14.59 14.33 -2.47
N LEU A 65 13.82 15.31 -2.95
CA LEU A 65 14.26 16.69 -3.01
C LEU A 65 14.50 17.27 -1.61
N ARG A 66 13.66 16.95 -0.64
CA ARG A 66 13.86 17.36 0.76
C ARG A 66 15.13 16.79 1.35
N ALA A 67 15.58 15.63 0.88
CA ALA A 67 16.83 15.00 1.28
C ALA A 67 18.02 15.48 0.44
N HIS A 68 17.84 16.53 -0.37
CA HIS A 68 18.86 17.09 -1.26
C HIS A 68 19.36 16.13 -2.34
N ILE A 69 18.48 15.20 -2.75
CA ILE A 69 18.73 14.30 -3.88
C ILE A 69 18.01 14.88 -5.09
N GLU A 70 18.75 15.46 -6.01
CA GLU A 70 18.19 16.17 -7.16
C GLU A 70 18.17 15.35 -8.45
N LYS A 71 19.07 14.36 -8.56
CA LYS A 71 19.21 13.53 -9.75
C LYS A 71 18.63 12.15 -9.53
N PHE A 72 17.43 11.95 -9.99
CA PHE A 72 16.74 10.66 -9.89
C PHE A 72 15.72 10.49 -11.01
N THR A 73 15.38 9.24 -11.29
CA THR A 73 14.31 8.86 -12.22
C THR A 73 13.43 7.85 -11.53
N ILE A 74 12.10 8.00 -11.67
CA ILE A 74 11.13 7.05 -11.16
C ILE A 74 10.62 6.22 -12.33
N LYS A 75 10.86 4.89 -12.27
CA LYS A 75 10.48 3.97 -13.32
C LYS A 75 9.35 3.07 -12.87
N LYS A 76 8.29 3.01 -13.67
CA LYS A 76 7.15 2.13 -13.43
C LYS A 76 7.52 0.71 -13.88
N VAL A 77 7.37 -0.27 -12.99
CA VAL A 77 7.65 -1.67 -13.26
C VAL A 77 6.34 -2.45 -13.09
N LEU A 78 5.88 -3.08 -14.18
CA LEU A 78 4.61 -3.79 -14.20
C LEU A 78 4.74 -5.31 -14.05
N SER A 79 5.96 -5.83 -14.13
CA SER A 79 6.22 -7.28 -14.00
C SER A 79 7.31 -7.51 -12.95
N PRO A 80 7.06 -8.38 -11.96
CA PRO A 80 5.79 -9.08 -11.69
C PRO A 80 4.68 -8.13 -11.23
N VAL A 81 3.43 -8.58 -11.38
CA VAL A 81 2.26 -7.82 -10.94
C VAL A 81 2.26 -7.75 -9.41
N TRP A 82 1.89 -6.59 -8.87
CA TRP A 82 1.78 -6.42 -7.42
C TRP A 82 0.76 -7.39 -6.83
N SER A 83 1.07 -7.92 -5.65
CA SER A 83 0.19 -8.82 -4.89
C SER A 83 0.06 -8.33 -3.46
N THR A 84 -1.11 -8.54 -2.87
CA THR A 84 -1.34 -8.27 -1.44
C THR A 84 -0.40 -9.06 -0.53
N GLN A 85 0.21 -10.14 -1.02
CA GLN A 85 1.23 -10.88 -0.30
C GLN A 85 2.51 -10.07 -0.08
N TRP A 86 2.72 -9.01 -0.83
CA TRP A 86 3.88 -8.13 -0.68
C TRP A 86 3.72 -7.14 0.48
N ILE A 87 2.51 -7.01 1.03
CA ILE A 87 2.29 -6.18 2.22
C ILE A 87 3.01 -6.81 3.40
N SER A 88 3.81 -6.01 4.12
CA SER A 88 4.55 -6.49 5.29
C SER A 88 3.60 -6.87 6.44
N GLU A 89 4.07 -7.70 7.36
CA GLU A 89 3.30 -8.04 8.56
C GLU A 89 3.01 -6.78 9.39
N SER A 90 3.97 -5.87 9.45
CA SER A 90 3.79 -4.54 10.06
C SER A 90 2.68 -3.75 9.38
N GLY A 91 2.64 -3.78 8.05
CA GLY A 91 1.59 -3.11 7.28
C GLY A 91 0.21 -3.70 7.55
N LYS A 92 0.11 -5.02 7.62
CA LYS A 92 -1.17 -5.69 7.95
C LYS A 92 -1.67 -5.33 9.35
N ALA A 93 -0.76 -5.28 10.33
CA ALA A 93 -1.10 -4.87 11.69
C ALA A 93 -1.58 -3.41 11.74
N LYS A 94 -0.95 -2.53 11.00
CA LYS A 94 -1.35 -1.12 10.90
C LYS A 94 -2.74 -0.98 10.28
N LEU A 95 -3.06 -1.78 9.25
CA LEU A 95 -4.39 -1.78 8.64
C LEU A 95 -5.46 -2.13 9.66
N GLU A 96 -5.27 -3.21 10.40
CA GLU A 96 -6.22 -3.67 11.40
C GLU A 96 -6.41 -2.63 12.52
N GLU A 97 -5.34 -2.06 13.00
CA GLU A 97 -5.37 -1.00 14.01
C GLU A 97 -6.11 0.26 13.52
N TYR A 98 -5.98 0.56 12.25
CA TYR A 98 -6.65 1.69 11.61
C TYR A 98 -8.13 1.44 11.32
N GLY A 99 -8.58 0.19 11.47
CA GLY A 99 -9.98 -0.19 11.25
C GLY A 99 -10.25 -0.75 9.86
N ILE A 100 -9.22 -1.12 9.13
CA ILE A 100 -9.32 -1.78 7.83
C ILE A 100 -8.95 -3.26 8.02
N ALA A 101 -9.85 -4.17 7.63
CA ALA A 101 -9.54 -5.59 7.70
C ALA A 101 -8.44 -5.93 6.68
N PRO A 102 -7.33 -6.55 7.13
CA PRO A 102 -6.23 -6.88 6.21
C PRO A 102 -6.61 -8.00 5.24
N PRO A 103 -5.84 -8.17 4.13
CA PRO A 103 -6.09 -9.23 3.17
C PRO A 103 -6.07 -10.61 3.83
N ASN A 104 -7.01 -11.47 3.42
CA ASN A 104 -7.14 -12.83 3.92
C ASN A 104 -6.95 -13.81 2.76
N PRO A 105 -5.72 -14.23 2.44
CA PRO A 105 -5.44 -15.09 1.30
C PRO A 105 -6.20 -16.42 1.35
N GLY A 106 -6.74 -16.84 0.20
CA GLY A 106 -7.47 -18.09 0.10
C GLY A 106 -8.92 -18.03 0.56
N ALA A 107 -9.40 -16.87 1.00
CA ALA A 107 -10.79 -16.67 1.41
C ALA A 107 -11.45 -15.55 0.61
N LYS A 108 -12.79 -15.54 0.62
CA LYS A 108 -13.57 -14.54 -0.13
C LYS A 108 -13.76 -13.22 0.61
N GLY A 109 -13.36 -13.14 1.85
CA GLY A 109 -13.57 -11.95 2.66
C GLY A 109 -12.68 -11.90 3.88
N PRO A 110 -12.87 -10.91 4.76
CA PRO A 110 -12.01 -10.71 5.92
C PRO A 110 -12.12 -11.88 6.91
N LYS A 111 -11.06 -12.09 7.66
CA LYS A 111 -11.01 -13.11 8.69
C LYS A 111 -11.96 -12.78 9.85
N SER A 112 -12.01 -11.50 10.22
CA SER A 112 -12.81 -11.03 11.36
C SER A 112 -13.02 -9.52 11.28
N CYS A 113 -13.98 -9.03 12.07
CA CYS A 113 -14.19 -7.60 12.26
C CYS A 113 -12.93 -6.97 12.90
N PRO A 114 -12.38 -5.88 12.36
CA PRO A 114 -11.21 -5.24 12.96
C PRO A 114 -11.51 -4.57 14.32
N GLN A 115 -12.77 -4.33 14.64
CA GLN A 115 -13.17 -3.71 15.90
C GLN A 115 -13.42 -4.72 17.01
N CYS A 116 -14.36 -5.65 16.81
CA CYS A 116 -14.76 -6.60 17.86
C CYS A 116 -14.22 -8.02 17.67
N LYS A 117 -13.51 -8.27 16.55
CA LYS A 117 -12.90 -9.57 16.23
C LYS A 117 -13.92 -10.71 15.96
N SER A 118 -15.20 -10.39 15.81
CA SER A 118 -16.20 -11.37 15.39
C SER A 118 -15.92 -11.89 13.99
N THR A 119 -16.17 -13.18 13.75
CA THR A 119 -16.09 -13.78 12.41
C THR A 119 -17.39 -13.64 11.63
N ARG A 120 -18.42 -13.10 12.24
CA ARG A 120 -19.75 -12.91 11.61
C ARG A 120 -19.78 -11.58 10.87
N VAL A 121 -19.27 -11.60 9.67
CA VAL A 121 -19.16 -10.41 8.82
C VAL A 121 -19.83 -10.67 7.45
N SER A 122 -20.36 -9.63 6.83
CA SER A 122 -21.02 -9.73 5.53
C SER A 122 -20.61 -8.57 4.63
N GLU A 123 -20.53 -8.85 3.32
CA GLU A 123 -20.22 -7.84 2.32
C GLU A 123 -21.41 -6.94 2.05
N ILE A 124 -21.17 -5.62 2.06
CA ILE A 124 -22.16 -4.61 1.67
C ILE A 124 -21.94 -4.22 0.21
N SER A 125 -20.68 -3.99 -0.18
CA SER A 125 -20.32 -3.57 -1.52
C SER A 125 -18.94 -4.10 -1.90
N ALA A 126 -18.77 -4.49 -3.16
CA ALA A 126 -17.48 -4.91 -3.68
C ALA A 126 -16.47 -3.75 -3.76
N PHE A 127 -16.95 -2.50 -3.67
CA PHE A 127 -16.11 -1.30 -3.71
C PHE A 127 -16.37 -0.46 -2.48
N GLY A 128 -15.29 -0.14 -1.75
CA GLY A 128 -15.33 0.72 -0.57
C GLY A 128 -14.78 2.11 -0.87
N SER A 129 -13.96 2.62 0.05
CA SER A 129 -13.35 3.95 -0.08
C SER A 129 -12.42 4.08 -1.29
N THR A 130 -11.80 2.97 -1.70
CA THR A 130 -10.94 2.90 -2.87
C THR A 130 -11.25 1.62 -3.65
N PRO A 131 -10.83 1.50 -4.94
CA PRO A 131 -11.05 0.26 -5.71
C PRO A 131 -10.38 -0.98 -5.14
N CYS A 132 -9.32 -0.83 -4.35
CA CYS A 132 -8.63 -1.96 -3.70
C CYS A 132 -9.32 -2.43 -2.42
N GLN A 133 -10.38 -1.73 -1.98
CA GLN A 133 -11.11 -2.06 -0.76
C GLN A 133 -12.56 -2.39 -1.07
N ALA A 134 -13.13 -3.31 -0.26
CA ALA A 134 -14.55 -3.61 -0.25
C ALA A 134 -15.18 -3.11 1.04
N LEU A 135 -16.48 -2.84 1.03
CA LEU A 135 -17.21 -2.43 2.22
C LEU A 135 -17.92 -3.65 2.82
N TRP A 136 -17.62 -3.90 4.09
CA TRP A 136 -18.17 -5.00 4.88
C TRP A 136 -18.83 -4.49 6.15
N ARG A 137 -19.62 -5.32 6.79
CA ARG A 137 -20.28 -5.00 8.06
C ARG A 137 -20.19 -6.17 9.03
N CYS A 138 -19.89 -5.87 10.28
CA CYS A 138 -19.96 -6.84 11.35
C CYS A 138 -21.41 -7.08 11.76
N GLN A 139 -21.81 -8.35 11.91
CA GLN A 139 -23.18 -8.69 12.31
C GLN A 139 -23.36 -8.60 13.83
N GLU A 140 -22.29 -8.53 14.61
CA GLU A 140 -22.36 -8.42 16.08
C GLU A 140 -22.27 -6.99 16.56
N CYS A 141 -21.20 -6.26 16.28
CA CYS A 141 -21.07 -4.86 16.69
C CYS A 141 -21.74 -3.88 15.74
N LEU A 142 -22.20 -4.35 14.58
CA LEU A 142 -22.91 -3.59 13.55
C LEU A 142 -22.05 -2.50 12.87
N GLU A 143 -20.76 -2.47 13.12
CA GLU A 143 -19.84 -1.48 12.55
C GLU A 143 -19.53 -1.80 11.10
N PRO A 144 -19.70 -0.85 10.17
CA PRO A 144 -19.18 -1.00 8.81
C PRO A 144 -17.67 -0.79 8.80
N PHE A 145 -16.96 -1.52 7.94
CA PHE A 145 -15.53 -1.38 7.82
C PHE A 145 -15.07 -1.70 6.40
N ASN A 146 -13.91 -1.18 6.01
CA ASN A 146 -13.29 -1.53 4.75
C ASN A 146 -12.47 -2.80 4.90
N TYR A 147 -12.47 -3.62 3.85
CA TYR A 147 -11.64 -4.81 3.72
C TYR A 147 -10.70 -4.62 2.56
N PHE A 148 -9.38 -4.79 2.79
CA PHE A 148 -8.40 -4.73 1.72
C PHE A 148 -8.47 -6.04 0.93
N LYS A 149 -8.98 -5.97 -0.29
CA LYS A 149 -9.21 -7.16 -1.14
C LYS A 149 -7.90 -7.81 -1.54
N CYS A 150 -7.90 -9.13 -1.67
CA CYS A 150 -6.77 -9.86 -2.23
C CYS A 150 -6.65 -9.59 -3.73
N LEU A 151 -5.46 -9.16 -4.17
CA LEU A 151 -5.13 -8.84 -5.56
C LEU A 151 -3.93 -9.63 -6.04
#